data_bb0b94d80c47db629228802d6feed9d8
#
_entry.id   bb0b94d80c47db629228802d6feed9d8
#
_cell.length_a   1.000
_cell.length_b   1.000
_cell.length_c   1.000
_cell.angle_alpha   90.00
_cell.angle_beta   90.00
_cell.angle_gamma   90.00
#
_symmetry.space_group_name_H-M   'P 1'
#
loop_
_entity.id
_entity.type
_entity.pdbx_description
1 polymer ?
#
loop_
_entity_poly.entity_id
_entity_poly.type
_entity_poly.pdbx_seq_one_letter_code
_entity_poly.pdbx_strand_id
1 'polypeptide(L)'
;NENTGIIVGSGGPSTKNMFTAFDTAKNKGSRKVGPYMVTRNMSSTNSATLATPFKIKGINYSISSACSTSSHCIGNAYEIIQMGKQNIIFAGGGEELHWTMSVLFDAMGALSSKFNDNPKESSRAYDKNRDGFVISGGGGTLVLEELEHAKARGAKIYAEIVGYGATSDGYDMVQPSGDGAIRSMKQALKTID
;
A
#
# COMPACT_ATOMS: atom_id res chain seq x y z
N ASN A 1 0.59 8.11 -23.38
CA ASN A 1 0.84 7.50 -22.07
C ASN A 1 0.62 5.97 -22.02
N GLU A 2 0.69 5.27 -23.16
CA GLU A 2 0.51 3.80 -23.20
C GLU A 2 1.66 3.06 -22.52
N ASN A 3 2.86 3.66 -22.48
CA ASN A 3 4.04 3.14 -21.79
C ASN A 3 4.18 3.65 -20.34
N THR A 4 3.12 4.28 -19.81
CA THR A 4 3.08 4.74 -18.42
C THR A 4 1.97 4.02 -17.68
N GLY A 5 2.33 3.29 -16.63
CA GLY A 5 1.43 2.50 -15.81
C GLY A 5 1.24 3.06 -14.40
N ILE A 6 0.33 2.44 -13.64
CA ILE A 6 0.09 2.72 -12.23
C ILE A 6 -0.20 1.41 -11.48
N ILE A 7 0.54 1.18 -10.40
CA ILE A 7 0.35 0.07 -9.48
C ILE A 7 0.36 0.64 -8.06
N VAL A 8 -0.81 0.99 -7.56
CA VAL A 8 -0.97 1.61 -6.23
C VAL A 8 -2.07 0.88 -5.49
N GLY A 9 -1.78 0.42 -4.29
CA GLY A 9 -2.70 -0.38 -3.50
C GLY A 9 -3.03 0.20 -2.13
N SER A 10 -3.88 -0.51 -1.41
CA SER A 10 -4.23 -0.29 -0.02
C SER A 10 -4.29 -1.64 0.70
N GLY A 11 -4.03 -1.67 1.99
CA GLY A 11 -4.14 -2.88 2.81
C GLY A 11 -5.54 -3.47 2.84
N GLY A 12 -6.56 -2.65 2.59
CA GLY A 12 -7.95 -3.05 2.50
C GLY A 12 -8.84 -2.00 1.85
N PRO A 13 -10.12 -2.28 1.64
CA PRO A 13 -11.09 -1.30 1.17
C PRO A 13 -11.38 -0.23 2.23
N SER A 14 -11.97 0.90 1.82
CA SER A 14 -12.35 1.97 2.75
C SER A 14 -13.44 1.52 3.73
N THR A 15 -13.06 1.26 4.97
CA THR A 15 -13.99 0.88 6.04
C THR A 15 -14.95 2.02 6.38
N LYS A 16 -14.51 3.27 6.28
CA LYS A 16 -15.35 4.47 6.46
C LYS A 16 -16.48 4.51 5.45
N ASN A 17 -16.18 4.39 4.17
CA ASN A 17 -17.19 4.44 3.12
C ASN A 17 -18.13 3.24 3.18
N MET A 18 -17.61 2.05 3.51
CA MET A 18 -18.41 0.84 3.71
C MET A 18 -19.40 1.01 4.86
N PHE A 19 -18.93 1.47 6.02
CA PHE A 19 -19.80 1.78 7.17
C PHE A 19 -20.86 2.81 6.80
N THR A 20 -20.48 3.91 6.16
CA THR A 20 -21.40 4.96 5.72
C THR A 20 -22.46 4.43 4.75
N ALA A 21 -22.07 3.58 3.80
CA ALA A 21 -22.99 2.99 2.83
C ALA A 21 -24.01 2.07 3.52
N PHE A 22 -23.57 1.21 4.42
CA PHE A 22 -24.44 0.28 5.14
C PHE A 22 -25.39 0.99 6.12
N ASP A 23 -24.88 1.96 6.87
CA ASP A 23 -25.71 2.77 7.77
C ASP A 23 -26.77 3.56 6.99
N THR A 24 -26.37 4.18 5.88
CA THR A 24 -27.32 4.89 5.02
C THR A 24 -28.36 3.94 4.43
N ALA A 25 -27.94 2.78 3.92
CA ALA A 25 -28.87 1.80 3.36
C ALA A 25 -29.89 1.31 4.39
N LYS A 26 -29.42 1.04 5.63
CA LYS A 26 -30.26 0.58 6.73
C LYS A 26 -31.28 1.63 7.17
N ASN A 27 -30.87 2.89 7.28
CA ASN A 27 -31.71 3.94 7.87
C ASN A 27 -32.53 4.72 6.84
N LYS A 28 -32.10 4.79 5.57
CA LYS A 28 -32.71 5.64 4.53
C LYS A 28 -33.03 4.90 3.23
N GLY A 29 -32.64 3.63 3.12
CA GLY A 29 -32.82 2.82 1.93
C GLY A 29 -31.63 2.91 0.94
N SER A 30 -31.44 1.86 0.14
CA SER A 30 -30.31 1.69 -0.78
C SER A 30 -30.15 2.82 -1.80
N ARG A 31 -31.27 3.37 -2.29
CA ARG A 31 -31.24 4.50 -3.25
C ARG A 31 -30.59 5.78 -2.70
N LYS A 32 -30.45 5.90 -1.38
CA LYS A 32 -29.83 7.06 -0.72
C LYS A 32 -28.32 6.90 -0.50
N VAL A 33 -27.78 5.73 -0.76
CA VAL A 33 -26.33 5.44 -0.62
C VAL A 33 -25.47 6.26 -1.61
N GLY A 34 -26.04 6.59 -2.77
CA GLY A 34 -25.35 7.34 -3.81
C GLY A 34 -24.57 6.44 -4.80
N PRO A 35 -24.26 6.95 -5.98
CA PRO A 35 -23.78 6.13 -7.10
C PRO A 35 -22.29 5.77 -7.03
N TYR A 36 -21.50 6.43 -6.17
CA TYR A 36 -20.04 6.29 -6.16
C TYR A 36 -19.48 5.39 -5.06
N MET A 37 -20.32 4.70 -4.28
CA MET A 37 -19.84 3.91 -3.16
C MET A 37 -19.07 2.66 -3.58
N VAL A 38 -19.38 2.08 -4.74
CA VAL A 38 -18.60 0.98 -5.30
C VAL A 38 -17.16 1.43 -5.56
N THR A 39 -16.97 2.53 -6.29
CA THR A 39 -15.64 3.05 -6.63
C THR A 39 -14.86 3.57 -5.42
N ARG A 40 -15.53 3.91 -4.32
CA ARG A 40 -14.90 4.29 -3.06
C ARG A 40 -14.51 3.12 -2.17
N ASN A 41 -15.05 1.92 -2.44
CA ASN A 41 -14.89 0.74 -1.58
C ASN A 41 -14.18 -0.43 -2.26
N MET A 42 -13.97 -0.39 -3.57
CA MET A 42 -13.30 -1.49 -4.25
C MET A 42 -11.82 -1.56 -3.86
N SER A 43 -11.24 -2.77 -3.84
CA SER A 43 -9.83 -2.99 -3.53
C SER A 43 -8.86 -2.27 -4.47
N SER A 44 -9.31 -1.92 -5.68
CA SER A 44 -8.56 -1.17 -6.68
C SER A 44 -8.84 0.33 -6.70
N THR A 45 -9.49 0.88 -5.68
CA THR A 45 -9.87 2.31 -5.62
C THR A 45 -8.67 3.23 -5.88
N ASN A 46 -7.53 2.96 -5.26
CA ASN A 46 -6.36 3.83 -5.35
C ASN A 46 -5.84 3.95 -6.79
N SER A 47 -5.60 2.83 -7.47
CA SER A 47 -5.10 2.86 -8.86
C SER A 47 -6.14 3.38 -9.85
N ALA A 48 -7.39 2.97 -9.71
CA ALA A 48 -8.48 3.36 -10.62
C ALA A 48 -8.77 4.87 -10.55
N THR A 49 -8.84 5.44 -9.34
CA THR A 49 -9.14 6.87 -9.15
C THR A 49 -8.00 7.78 -9.60
N LEU A 50 -6.76 7.33 -9.52
CA LEU A 50 -5.59 8.09 -9.99
C LEU A 50 -5.40 8.00 -11.51
N ALA A 51 -5.73 6.87 -12.12
CA ALA A 51 -5.51 6.65 -13.56
C ALA A 51 -6.26 7.65 -14.44
N THR A 52 -7.50 8.00 -14.06
CA THR A 52 -8.37 8.89 -14.86
C THR A 52 -7.82 10.33 -14.95
N PRO A 53 -7.56 11.05 -13.85
CA PRO A 53 -7.08 12.44 -13.92
C PRO A 53 -5.69 12.54 -14.57
N PHE A 54 -4.83 11.55 -14.38
CA PHE A 54 -3.49 11.52 -15.00
C PHE A 54 -3.49 10.93 -16.41
N LYS A 55 -4.64 10.48 -16.91
CA LYS A 55 -4.79 9.89 -18.26
C LYS A 55 -3.79 8.76 -18.51
N ILE A 56 -3.58 7.92 -17.52
CA ILE A 56 -2.74 6.72 -17.60
C ILE A 56 -3.40 5.72 -18.55
N LYS A 57 -2.66 5.25 -19.53
CA LYS A 57 -3.14 4.29 -20.55
C LYS A 57 -2.36 2.99 -20.57
N GLY A 58 -1.26 2.91 -19.85
CA GLY A 58 -0.53 1.67 -19.61
C GLY A 58 -1.24 0.79 -18.60
N ILE A 59 -0.50 -0.12 -17.98
CA ILE A 59 -1.07 -1.03 -16.98
C ILE A 59 -1.67 -0.26 -15.80
N ASN A 60 -2.81 -0.77 -15.30
CA ASN A 60 -3.50 -0.18 -14.16
C ASN A 60 -4.14 -1.29 -13.31
N TYR A 61 -3.59 -1.53 -12.14
CA TYR A 61 -4.18 -2.41 -11.13
C TYR A 61 -3.64 -2.11 -9.74
N SER A 62 -4.31 -2.67 -8.73
CA SER A 62 -3.87 -2.62 -7.33
C SER A 62 -3.49 -4.01 -6.84
N ILE A 63 -2.51 -4.07 -5.96
CA ILE A 63 -2.21 -5.22 -5.12
C ILE A 63 -2.77 -4.92 -3.74
N SER A 64 -3.25 -5.94 -3.03
CA SER A 64 -3.62 -5.87 -1.62
C SER A 64 -2.98 -7.04 -0.88
N SER A 65 -2.07 -6.72 0.02
CA SER A 65 -1.32 -7.67 0.84
C SER A 65 -1.02 -7.08 2.23
N ALA A 66 -2.08 -6.51 2.84
CA ALA A 66 -2.01 -5.88 4.17
C ALA A 66 -0.86 -4.85 4.25
N CYS A 67 -0.04 -4.89 5.31
CA CYS A 67 1.06 -3.95 5.53
C CYS A 67 2.17 -4.00 4.47
N SER A 68 2.25 -5.09 3.67
CA SER A 68 3.24 -5.26 2.59
C SER A 68 2.78 -4.70 1.24
N THR A 69 1.55 -4.19 1.15
CA THR A 69 0.91 -3.77 -0.11
C THR A 69 1.78 -2.84 -0.94
N SER A 70 2.25 -1.72 -0.39
CA SER A 70 3.03 -0.75 -1.16
C SER A 70 4.40 -1.30 -1.58
N SER A 71 5.02 -2.13 -0.75
CA SER A 71 6.28 -2.82 -1.11
C SER A 71 6.07 -3.78 -2.28
N HIS A 72 4.97 -4.53 -2.29
CA HIS A 72 4.62 -5.41 -3.41
C HIS A 72 4.26 -4.61 -4.68
N CYS A 73 3.57 -3.47 -4.55
CA CYS A 73 3.31 -2.57 -5.69
C CYS A 73 4.62 -2.07 -6.33
N ILE A 74 5.58 -1.65 -5.50
CA ILE A 74 6.88 -1.15 -5.94
C ILE A 74 7.69 -2.28 -6.58
N GLY A 75 7.79 -3.45 -5.93
CA GLY A 75 8.55 -4.59 -6.45
C GLY A 75 7.97 -5.14 -7.75
N ASN A 76 6.65 -5.23 -7.85
CA ASN A 76 5.99 -5.68 -9.07
C ASN A 76 6.19 -4.69 -10.23
N ALA A 77 6.13 -3.37 -9.94
CA ALA A 77 6.43 -2.34 -10.92
C ALA A 77 7.89 -2.41 -11.42
N TYR A 78 8.83 -2.65 -10.51
CA TYR A 78 10.24 -2.86 -10.84
C TYR A 78 10.41 -4.05 -11.82
N GLU A 79 9.83 -5.20 -11.52
CA GLU A 79 9.89 -6.39 -12.39
C GLU A 79 9.26 -6.14 -13.77
N ILE A 80 8.13 -5.42 -13.83
CA ILE A 80 7.46 -5.09 -15.09
C ILE A 80 8.31 -4.18 -15.97
N ILE A 81 9.00 -3.19 -15.38
CA ILE A 81 9.94 -2.33 -16.09
C ILE A 81 11.14 -3.14 -16.57
N GLN A 82 11.70 -4.02 -15.73
CA GLN A 82 12.78 -4.92 -16.15
C GLN A 82 12.40 -5.83 -17.34
N MET A 83 11.13 -6.25 -17.40
CA MET A 83 10.61 -7.03 -18.53
C MET A 83 10.34 -6.18 -19.80
N GLY A 84 10.61 -4.87 -19.76
CA GLY A 84 10.38 -3.97 -20.90
C GLY A 84 8.91 -3.70 -21.23
N LYS A 85 7.98 -3.99 -20.32
CA LYS A 85 6.55 -3.85 -20.57
C LYS A 85 6.04 -2.42 -20.38
N GLN A 86 6.70 -1.63 -19.57
CA GLN A 86 6.40 -0.22 -19.32
C GLN A 86 7.71 0.55 -19.12
N ASN A 87 7.72 1.82 -19.54
CA ASN A 87 8.87 2.70 -19.29
C ASN A 87 8.75 3.43 -17.95
N ILE A 88 7.54 3.78 -17.54
CA ILE A 88 7.27 4.51 -16.30
C ILE A 88 6.11 3.84 -15.57
N ILE A 89 6.24 3.66 -14.26
CA ILE A 89 5.15 3.18 -13.39
C ILE A 89 5.11 4.02 -12.12
N PHE A 90 3.93 4.57 -11.83
CA PHE A 90 3.63 5.13 -10.51
C PHE A 90 3.31 3.98 -9.57
N ALA A 91 4.13 3.76 -8.54
CA ALA A 91 4.02 2.61 -7.65
C ALA A 91 4.04 3.02 -6.18
N GLY A 92 3.16 2.44 -5.38
CA GLY A 92 3.08 2.77 -3.96
C GLY A 92 1.80 2.32 -3.30
N GLY A 93 1.35 3.08 -2.31
CA GLY A 93 0.14 2.78 -1.56
C GLY A 93 -0.46 3.98 -0.85
N GLY A 94 -1.69 3.81 -0.42
CA GLY A 94 -2.40 4.78 0.40
C GLY A 94 -3.35 4.09 1.36
N GLU A 95 -3.47 4.65 2.55
CA GLU A 95 -4.31 4.12 3.61
C GLU A 95 -5.13 5.25 4.24
N GLU A 96 -6.40 4.98 4.57
CA GLU A 96 -7.23 5.94 5.28
C GLU A 96 -7.07 5.81 6.81
N LEU A 97 -7.31 6.91 7.53
CA LEU A 97 -7.46 6.90 8.98
C LEU A 97 -8.93 7.06 9.33
N HIS A 98 -9.51 6.02 9.93
CA HIS A 98 -10.89 6.07 10.44
C HIS A 98 -11.08 5.07 11.57
N TRP A 99 -11.92 5.40 12.56
CA TRP A 99 -12.15 4.57 13.73
C TRP A 99 -12.67 3.16 13.40
N THR A 100 -13.38 2.99 12.29
CA THR A 100 -13.87 1.67 11.84
C THR A 100 -12.75 0.69 11.50
N MET A 101 -11.58 1.18 11.09
CA MET A 101 -10.38 0.35 10.94
C MET A 101 -9.68 0.17 12.30
N SER A 102 -9.56 1.25 13.07
CA SER A 102 -8.87 1.21 14.38
C SER A 102 -9.49 0.20 15.32
N VAL A 103 -10.82 0.10 15.37
CA VAL A 103 -11.53 -0.84 16.25
C VAL A 103 -11.20 -2.31 15.96
N LEU A 104 -10.86 -2.65 14.70
CA LEU A 104 -10.48 -4.03 14.35
C LEU A 104 -9.11 -4.38 14.95
N PHE A 105 -8.17 -3.44 14.94
CA PHE A 105 -6.87 -3.62 15.58
C PHE A 105 -6.94 -3.56 17.11
N ASP A 106 -7.83 -2.73 17.66
CA ASP A 106 -8.09 -2.66 19.09
C ASP A 106 -8.68 -3.97 19.61
N ALA A 107 -9.66 -4.51 18.90
CA ALA A 107 -10.31 -5.78 19.26
C ALA A 107 -9.33 -6.97 19.33
N MET A 108 -8.25 -6.95 18.56
CA MET A 108 -7.20 -7.97 18.65
C MET A 108 -6.07 -7.64 19.63
N GLY A 109 -6.19 -6.54 20.37
CA GLY A 109 -5.19 -6.09 21.35
C GLY A 109 -3.89 -5.61 20.73
N ALA A 110 -3.90 -5.15 19.49
CA ALA A 110 -2.70 -4.80 18.75
C ALA A 110 -2.30 -3.31 18.84
N LEU A 111 -3.14 -2.46 19.43
CA LEU A 111 -2.85 -1.03 19.57
C LEU A 111 -1.97 -0.71 20.77
N SER A 112 -1.14 0.32 20.63
CA SER A 112 -0.42 0.94 21.75
C SER A 112 -1.40 1.53 22.75
N SER A 113 -1.22 1.24 24.03
CA SER A 113 -2.08 1.73 25.14
C SER A 113 -1.31 2.34 26.30
N LYS A 114 -0.02 2.04 26.44
CA LYS A 114 0.81 2.51 27.56
C LYS A 114 1.15 4.00 27.51
N PHE A 115 0.97 4.60 26.34
CA PHE A 115 1.37 5.99 26.09
C PHE A 115 0.18 6.94 25.89
N ASN A 116 -1.03 6.56 26.35
CA ASN A 116 -2.22 7.39 26.20
C ASN A 116 -2.10 8.76 26.90
N ASP A 117 -1.37 8.83 28.01
CA ASP A 117 -1.10 10.08 28.73
C ASP A 117 0.00 10.92 28.07
N ASN A 118 0.80 10.32 27.19
CA ASN A 118 1.84 10.99 26.40
C ASN A 118 1.87 10.51 24.94
N PRO A 119 0.83 10.81 24.13
CA PRO A 119 0.61 10.23 22.80
C PRO A 119 1.72 10.55 21.79
N LYS A 120 2.48 11.63 22.02
CA LYS A 120 3.62 11.99 21.14
C LYS A 120 4.77 10.98 21.20
N GLU A 121 4.82 10.17 22.26
CA GLU A 121 5.85 9.14 22.46
C GLU A 121 5.38 7.74 22.06
N SER A 122 4.12 7.56 21.64
CA SER A 122 3.54 6.24 21.38
C SER A 122 4.09 5.58 20.12
N SER A 123 4.27 6.34 19.03
CA SER A 123 4.84 5.81 17.78
C SER A 123 6.36 5.69 17.90
N ARG A 124 6.84 4.45 18.08
CA ARG A 124 8.26 4.15 18.32
C ARG A 124 8.68 2.83 17.66
N ALA A 125 8.65 2.81 16.32
CA ALA A 125 9.04 1.64 15.55
C ALA A 125 10.47 1.20 15.92
N TYR A 126 10.67 -0.12 16.08
CA TYR A 126 11.93 -0.78 16.48
C TYR A 126 12.42 -0.49 17.91
N ASP A 127 11.78 0.40 18.67
CA ASP A 127 12.10 0.62 20.08
C ASP A 127 11.75 -0.62 20.91
N LYS A 128 12.60 -0.96 21.90
CA LYS A 128 12.36 -2.12 22.74
C LYS A 128 11.14 -1.95 23.66
N ASN A 129 10.73 -0.72 23.95
CA ASN A 129 9.58 -0.39 24.80
C ASN A 129 8.28 -0.17 24.01
N ARG A 130 8.28 -0.42 22.68
CA ARG A 130 7.06 -0.36 21.88
C ARG A 130 6.02 -1.34 22.41
N ASP A 131 4.76 -0.96 22.33
CA ASP A 131 3.67 -1.75 22.91
C ASP A 131 2.48 -1.98 21.95
N GLY A 132 2.64 -1.63 20.68
CA GLY A 132 1.62 -1.86 19.69
C GLY A 132 1.60 -0.82 18.57
N PHE A 133 0.60 -0.92 17.71
CA PHE A 133 0.40 0.00 16.59
C PHE A 133 -0.14 1.35 17.05
N VAL A 134 0.25 2.38 16.35
CA VAL A 134 -0.38 3.71 16.38
C VAL A 134 -0.97 3.95 14.99
N ILE A 135 -2.29 3.87 14.88
CA ILE A 135 -2.98 3.95 13.60
C ILE A 135 -2.82 5.34 12.99
N SER A 136 -2.46 5.37 11.71
CA SER A 136 -2.29 6.59 10.93
C SER A 136 -2.84 6.41 9.52
N GLY A 137 -3.08 7.51 8.84
CA GLY A 137 -3.41 7.55 7.42
C GLY A 137 -2.31 8.23 6.63
N GLY A 138 -2.26 7.96 5.35
CA GLY A 138 -1.28 8.59 4.46
C GLY A 138 -1.22 7.91 3.10
N GLY A 139 -0.42 8.49 2.21
CA GLY A 139 -0.14 7.93 0.89
C GLY A 139 1.25 8.30 0.43
N GLY A 140 1.88 7.39 -0.27
CA GLY A 140 3.19 7.59 -0.89
C GLY A 140 3.27 6.86 -2.23
N THR A 141 3.82 7.53 -3.22
CA THR A 141 4.00 6.98 -4.56
C THR A 141 5.40 7.31 -5.06
N LEU A 142 6.10 6.29 -5.52
CA LEU A 142 7.35 6.43 -6.26
C LEU A 142 7.06 6.49 -7.76
N VAL A 143 7.86 7.25 -8.47
CA VAL A 143 7.92 7.20 -9.94
C VAL A 143 9.09 6.30 -10.30
N LEU A 144 8.79 5.07 -10.72
CA LEU A 144 9.77 4.15 -11.24
C LEU A 144 9.88 4.34 -12.75
N GLU A 145 11.11 4.39 -13.24
CA GLU A 145 11.38 4.65 -14.66
C GLU A 145 12.56 3.80 -15.12
N GLU A 146 12.46 3.31 -16.33
CA GLU A 146 13.55 2.60 -17.00
C GLU A 146 14.79 3.53 -17.09
N LEU A 147 15.96 3.01 -16.75
CA LEU A 147 17.16 3.81 -16.54
C LEU A 147 17.58 4.62 -17.77
N GLU A 148 17.64 3.98 -18.95
CA GLU A 148 18.07 4.67 -20.17
C GLU A 148 17.01 5.66 -20.67
N HIS A 149 15.72 5.36 -20.46
CA HIS A 149 14.64 6.30 -20.72
C HIS A 149 14.77 7.55 -19.82
N ALA A 150 15.07 7.38 -18.54
CA ALA A 150 15.28 8.47 -17.60
C ALA A 150 16.50 9.34 -17.99
N LYS A 151 17.62 8.71 -18.34
CA LYS A 151 18.84 9.39 -18.81
C LYS A 151 18.59 10.16 -20.09
N ALA A 152 17.91 9.56 -21.08
CA ALA A 152 17.65 10.17 -22.39
C ALA A 152 16.86 11.48 -22.29
N ARG A 153 15.96 11.61 -21.31
CA ARG A 153 15.20 12.85 -21.07
C ARG A 153 15.82 13.79 -20.03
N GLY A 154 17.02 13.47 -19.50
CA GLY A 154 17.69 14.27 -18.49
C GLY A 154 16.98 14.30 -17.14
N ALA A 155 16.30 13.21 -16.76
CA ALA A 155 15.60 13.13 -15.49
C ALA A 155 16.56 13.21 -14.29
N LYS A 156 16.11 13.84 -13.20
CA LYS A 156 16.82 13.73 -11.93
C LYS A 156 16.58 12.35 -11.34
N ILE A 157 17.63 11.53 -11.28
CA ILE A 157 17.61 10.21 -10.69
C ILE A 157 18.02 10.33 -9.22
N TYR A 158 17.17 9.84 -8.30
CA TYR A 158 17.42 9.89 -6.87
C TYR A 158 18.13 8.62 -6.37
N ALA A 159 17.75 7.46 -6.92
CA ALA A 159 18.31 6.16 -6.58
C ALA A 159 17.96 5.16 -7.68
N GLU A 160 18.62 4.02 -7.66
CA GLU A 160 18.30 2.86 -8.49
C GLU A 160 17.80 1.72 -7.59
N ILE A 161 16.70 1.05 -8.00
CA ILE A 161 16.26 -0.18 -7.34
C ILE A 161 17.05 -1.32 -7.96
N VAL A 162 17.87 -1.96 -7.13
CA VAL A 162 18.78 -3.04 -7.58
C VAL A 162 18.35 -4.42 -7.12
N GLY A 163 17.31 -4.52 -6.27
CA GLY A 163 16.81 -5.81 -5.81
C GLY A 163 15.43 -5.72 -5.16
N TYR A 164 14.72 -6.82 -5.24
CA TYR A 164 13.41 -7.01 -4.64
C TYR A 164 13.28 -8.42 -4.09
N GLY A 165 12.63 -8.56 -2.93
CA GLY A 165 12.38 -9.84 -2.31
C GLY A 165 10.98 -9.89 -1.68
N ALA A 166 10.24 -10.95 -1.98
CA ALA A 166 8.94 -11.24 -1.39
C ALA A 166 8.83 -12.72 -1.07
N THR A 167 8.50 -13.02 0.18
CA THR A 167 8.36 -14.39 0.66
C THR A 167 7.17 -14.49 1.62
N SER A 168 6.55 -15.67 1.67
CA SER A 168 5.59 -15.99 2.72
C SER A 168 6.32 -16.54 3.95
N ASP A 169 5.93 -16.12 5.14
CA ASP A 169 6.42 -16.72 6.38
C ASP A 169 5.95 -18.18 6.52
N GLY A 170 4.67 -18.43 6.28
CA GLY A 170 4.08 -19.77 6.35
C GLY A 170 4.01 -20.38 7.74
N TYR A 171 4.20 -19.57 8.79
CA TYR A 171 4.24 -20.02 10.18
C TYR A 171 2.90 -19.86 10.89
N ASP A 172 2.40 -18.64 10.99
CA ASP A 172 1.16 -18.29 11.67
C ASP A 172 0.42 -17.17 10.94
N MET A 173 -0.88 -17.06 11.11
CA MET A 173 -1.68 -16.03 10.44
C MET A 173 -1.34 -14.61 10.88
N VAL A 174 -0.93 -14.43 12.12
CA VAL A 174 -0.73 -13.12 12.77
C VAL A 174 0.70 -12.94 13.27
N GLN A 175 1.27 -13.97 13.90
CA GLN A 175 2.57 -13.91 14.54
C GLN A 175 3.71 -14.26 13.59
N PRO A 176 4.65 -13.32 13.32
CA PRO A 176 5.81 -13.62 12.47
C PRO A 176 6.82 -14.52 13.18
N SER A 177 7.41 -15.48 12.45
CA SER A 177 8.51 -16.31 12.94
C SER A 177 9.86 -15.58 12.93
N GLY A 178 10.00 -14.55 12.09
CA GLY A 178 11.26 -13.90 11.77
C GLY A 178 12.00 -14.51 10.56
N ASP A 179 11.83 -15.80 10.28
CA ASP A 179 12.47 -16.47 9.15
C ASP A 179 12.00 -15.93 7.79
N GLY A 180 10.69 -15.66 7.66
CA GLY A 180 10.13 -15.07 6.43
C GLY A 180 10.76 -13.72 6.09
N ALA A 181 10.98 -12.86 7.09
CA ALA A 181 11.64 -11.57 6.90
C ALA A 181 13.11 -11.74 6.48
N ILE A 182 13.83 -12.68 7.10
CA ILE A 182 15.23 -13.01 6.72
C ILE A 182 15.30 -13.49 5.27
N ARG A 183 14.38 -14.36 4.85
CA ARG A 183 14.35 -14.89 3.49
C ARG A 183 14.03 -13.80 2.45
N SER A 184 13.12 -12.89 2.72
CA SER A 184 12.80 -11.79 1.80
C SER A 184 13.99 -10.82 1.66
N MET A 185 14.65 -10.47 2.76
CA MET A 185 15.88 -9.65 2.72
C MET A 185 17.00 -10.33 1.93
N LYS A 186 17.26 -11.63 2.18
CA LYS A 186 18.26 -12.40 1.43
C LYS A 186 17.90 -12.48 -0.06
N GLN A 187 16.62 -12.58 -0.41
CA GLN A 187 16.18 -12.60 -1.80
C GLN A 187 16.46 -11.26 -2.48
N ALA A 188 16.15 -10.14 -1.82
CA ALA A 188 16.41 -8.81 -2.36
C ALA A 188 17.92 -8.54 -2.58
N LEU A 189 18.77 -9.14 -1.74
CA LEU A 189 20.23 -8.98 -1.84
C LEU A 189 20.88 -9.87 -2.91
N LYS A 190 20.17 -10.86 -3.48
CA LYS A 190 20.77 -11.79 -4.48
C LYS A 190 21.19 -11.12 -5.79
N THR A 191 20.68 -9.96 -6.09
CA THR A 191 20.98 -9.19 -7.30
C THR A 191 22.09 -8.16 -7.10
N ILE A 192 22.63 -8.10 -5.89
CA ILE A 192 23.74 -7.20 -5.54
C ILE A 192 25.00 -8.07 -5.35
N ASP A 193 25.99 -7.86 -6.22
CA ASP A 193 27.33 -8.46 -6.12
C ASP A 193 28.21 -7.72 -5.09
#